data_e571d5ae2cafe9bb588710e84a2aec3a
#
_entry.id   e571d5ae2cafe9bb588710e84a2aec3a
#
_cell.length_a   1.000
_cell.length_b   1.000
_cell.length_c   1.000
_cell.angle_alpha   90.00
_cell.angle_beta   90.00
_cell.angle_gamma   90.00
#
_symmetry.space_group_name_H-M   'P 1'
#
loop_
_entity.id
_entity.type
_entity.pdbx_description
1 polymer ?
#
loop_
_entity_poly.entity_id
_entity_poly.type
_entity_poly.pdbx_seq_one_letter_code
_entity_poly.pdbx_strand_id
1 'polypeptide(L)'
;MNTSEFARICRTERRTIHYYDAIGLLKPDHVQENGYREYSAEQVEQMDTIRILQSSGYTLKEIQKIMQAGSEARAEAFFAARDRIEERIRE
;
A
#
# COMPACT_ATOMS: atom_id res chain seq x y z
N MET A 1 9.87 7.42 9.24
CA MET A 1 8.68 7.40 10.14
C MET A 1 8.60 6.07 10.86
N ASN A 2 8.25 6.09 12.13
CA ASN A 2 7.93 4.85 12.85
C ASN A 2 6.53 4.35 12.46
N THR A 3 6.15 3.17 12.94
CA THR A 3 4.85 2.57 12.61
C THR A 3 3.67 3.47 12.96
N SER A 4 3.70 4.10 14.14
CA SER A 4 2.61 4.98 14.59
C SER A 4 2.47 6.21 13.72
N GLU A 5 3.57 6.84 13.36
CA GLU A 5 3.59 8.01 12.48
C GLU A 5 3.11 7.65 11.08
N PHE A 6 3.59 6.54 10.56
CA PHE A 6 3.20 6.03 9.24
C PHE A 6 1.70 5.74 9.19
N ALA A 7 1.17 5.06 10.20
CA ALA A 7 -0.25 4.75 10.29
C ALA A 7 -1.10 6.03 10.33
N ARG A 8 -0.66 7.03 11.10
CA ARG A 8 -1.36 8.32 11.20
C ARG A 8 -1.37 9.04 9.85
N ILE A 9 -0.23 9.12 9.17
CA ILE A 9 -0.13 9.79 7.88
C ILE A 9 -0.96 9.09 6.83
N CYS A 10 -0.96 7.76 6.84
CA CYS A 10 -1.77 6.95 5.93
C CYS A 10 -3.23 6.86 6.33
N ARG A 11 -3.63 7.43 7.46
CA ARG A 11 -5.00 7.38 7.97
C ARG A 11 -5.52 5.96 8.12
N THR A 12 -4.71 5.11 8.71
CA THR A 12 -5.06 3.71 8.95
C THR A 12 -4.65 3.30 10.36
N GLU A 13 -5.01 2.10 10.76
CA GLU A 13 -4.67 1.58 12.09
C GLU A 13 -3.31 0.90 12.07
N ARG A 14 -2.61 0.93 13.21
CA ARG A 14 -1.31 0.26 13.36
C ARG A 14 -1.40 -1.23 13.05
N ARG A 15 -2.50 -1.88 13.45
CA ARG A 15 -2.68 -3.32 13.21
C ARG A 15 -2.76 -3.63 11.71
N THR A 16 -3.30 -2.72 10.90
CA THR A 16 -3.31 -2.88 9.44
C THR A 16 -1.89 -2.86 8.89
N ILE A 17 -1.07 -1.92 9.38
CA ILE A 17 0.34 -1.81 8.98
C ILE A 17 1.09 -3.09 9.36
N HIS A 18 0.89 -3.58 10.59
CA HIS A 18 1.52 -4.83 11.05
C HIS A 18 1.06 -6.03 10.23
N TYR A 19 -0.21 -6.09 9.89
CA TYR A 19 -0.75 -7.18 9.07
C TYR A 19 -0.12 -7.18 7.67
N TYR A 20 -0.02 -6.01 7.05
CA TYR A 20 0.58 -5.87 5.71
C TYR A 20 2.06 -6.26 5.72
N ASP A 21 2.77 -5.94 6.79
CA ASP A 21 4.16 -6.39 6.98
C ASP A 21 4.21 -7.93 7.10
N ALA A 22 3.34 -8.49 7.93
CA ALA A 22 3.31 -9.93 8.18
C ALA A 22 3.05 -10.75 6.92
N ILE A 23 2.15 -10.30 6.05
CA ILE A 23 1.84 -11.01 4.80
C ILE A 23 2.77 -10.65 3.64
N GLY A 24 3.70 -9.72 3.85
CA GLY A 24 4.66 -9.31 2.82
C GLY A 24 4.10 -8.33 1.80
N LEU A 25 2.95 -7.72 2.06
CA LEU A 25 2.34 -6.75 1.15
C LEU A 25 3.06 -5.40 1.19
N LEU A 26 3.38 -4.92 2.39
CA LEU A 26 4.10 -3.66 2.59
C LEU A 26 5.04 -3.81 3.79
N LYS A 27 6.28 -4.08 3.53
CA LYS A 27 7.31 -4.22 4.57
C LYS A 27 7.96 -2.87 4.84
N PRO A 28 8.46 -2.64 6.08
CA PRO A 28 9.18 -1.40 6.36
C PRO A 28 10.42 -1.27 5.49
N ASP A 29 10.76 -0.04 5.16
CA ASP A 29 11.96 0.27 4.38
C ASP A 29 13.22 -0.18 5.10
N HIS A 30 13.22 -0.06 6.43
CA HIS A 30 14.35 -0.43 7.28
C HIS A 30 13.86 -0.90 8.65
N VAL A 31 14.55 -1.85 9.24
CA VAL A 31 14.32 -2.29 10.62
C VAL A 31 15.61 -2.01 11.40
N GLN A 32 15.52 -1.21 12.45
CA GLN A 32 16.64 -0.86 13.30
C GLN A 32 17.12 -2.07 14.12
N GLU A 33 18.34 -2.00 14.64
CA GLU A 33 18.90 -3.10 15.45
C GLU A 33 18.04 -3.46 16.66
N ASN A 34 17.33 -2.47 17.23
CA ASN A 34 16.42 -2.67 18.36
C ASN A 34 15.04 -3.21 17.94
N GLY A 35 14.84 -3.50 16.65
CA GLY A 35 13.60 -4.06 16.12
C GLY A 35 12.57 -3.03 15.71
N TYR A 36 12.84 -1.73 15.87
CA TYR A 36 11.89 -0.68 15.46
C TYR A 36 11.85 -0.56 13.95
N ARG A 37 10.63 -0.45 13.42
CA ARG A 37 10.37 -0.33 12.00
C ARG A 37 10.46 1.13 11.54
N GLU A 38 11.06 1.33 10.38
CA GLU A 38 11.18 2.64 9.75
C GLU A 38 10.49 2.59 8.38
N TYR A 39 9.57 3.54 8.16
CA TYR A 39 8.84 3.68 6.89
C TYR A 39 9.22 4.97 6.20
N SER A 40 9.24 4.98 4.87
CA SER A 40 9.62 6.13 4.05
C SER A 40 8.41 6.87 3.49
N ALA A 41 8.63 8.09 3.00
CA ALA A 41 7.59 8.86 2.31
C ALA A 41 7.11 8.15 1.04
N GLU A 42 8.01 7.46 0.34
CA GLU A 42 7.66 6.66 -0.83
C GLU A 42 6.65 5.56 -0.47
N GLN A 43 6.75 5.00 0.72
CA GLN A 43 5.82 3.97 1.17
C GLN A 43 4.43 4.51 1.47
N VAL A 44 4.29 5.81 1.74
CA VAL A 44 2.97 6.45 1.82
C VAL A 44 2.27 6.35 0.47
N GLU A 45 2.99 6.63 -0.61
CA GLU A 45 2.46 6.50 -1.97
C GLU A 45 2.10 5.04 -2.30
N GLN A 46 2.92 4.10 -1.86
CA GLN A 46 2.63 2.67 -2.03
C GLN A 46 1.35 2.27 -1.30
N MET A 47 1.13 2.80 -0.11
CA MET A 47 -0.10 2.55 0.63
C MET A 47 -1.33 3.08 -0.11
N ASP A 48 -1.23 4.27 -0.71
CA ASP A 48 -2.31 4.83 -1.52
C ASP A 48 -2.62 3.94 -2.73
N THR A 49 -1.58 3.42 -3.37
CA THR A 49 -1.73 2.48 -4.49
C THR A 49 -2.49 1.23 -4.03
N ILE A 50 -2.11 0.66 -2.89
CA ILE A 50 -2.77 -0.52 -2.33
C ILE A 50 -4.26 -0.26 -2.11
N ARG A 51 -4.60 0.89 -1.54
CA ARG A 51 -6.00 1.26 -1.28
C ARG A 51 -6.82 1.40 -2.54
N ILE A 52 -6.25 2.05 -3.55
CA ILE A 52 -6.94 2.23 -4.84
C ILE A 52 -7.19 0.88 -5.50
N LEU A 53 -6.20 -0.01 -5.47
CA LEU A 53 -6.35 -1.35 -6.03
C LEU A 53 -7.43 -2.14 -5.29
N GLN A 54 -7.46 -2.09 -3.95
CA GLN A 54 -8.51 -2.73 -3.17
C GLN A 54 -9.89 -2.17 -3.53
N SER A 55 -10.00 -0.86 -3.64
CA SER A 55 -11.26 -0.19 -3.98
C SER A 55 -11.77 -0.57 -5.36
N SER A 56 -10.88 -0.94 -6.27
CA SER A 56 -11.27 -1.37 -7.62
C SER A 56 -11.57 -2.86 -7.72
N GLY A 57 -11.43 -3.62 -6.62
CA GLY A 57 -11.82 -5.02 -6.55
C GLY A 57 -10.68 -6.03 -6.55
N TYR A 58 -9.42 -5.59 -6.54
CA TYR A 58 -8.30 -6.52 -6.43
C TYR A 58 -8.22 -7.12 -5.04
N THR A 59 -7.88 -8.41 -4.98
CA THR A 59 -7.60 -9.09 -3.71
C THR A 59 -6.22 -8.69 -3.20
N LEU A 60 -5.96 -8.87 -1.90
CA LEU A 60 -4.64 -8.59 -1.33
C LEU A 60 -3.54 -9.42 -2.00
N LYS A 61 -3.86 -10.66 -2.38
CA LYS A 61 -2.92 -11.54 -3.06
C LYS A 61 -2.55 -11.01 -4.46
N GLU A 62 -3.54 -10.52 -5.19
CA GLU A 62 -3.34 -9.90 -6.50
C GLU A 62 -2.52 -8.60 -6.37
N ILE A 63 -2.85 -7.79 -5.36
CA ILE A 63 -2.12 -6.55 -5.08
C ILE A 63 -0.66 -6.83 -4.75
N GLN A 64 -0.40 -7.86 -3.96
CA GLN A 64 0.96 -8.26 -3.62
C GLN A 64 1.80 -8.57 -4.86
N LYS A 65 1.22 -9.30 -5.82
CA LYS A 65 1.88 -9.59 -7.09
C LYS A 65 2.18 -8.33 -7.88
N ILE A 66 1.22 -7.40 -7.94
CA ILE A 66 1.39 -6.13 -8.64
C ILE A 66 2.51 -5.30 -8.00
N MET A 67 2.52 -5.22 -6.67
CA MET A 67 3.54 -4.46 -5.95
C MET A 67 4.94 -5.04 -6.15
N GLN A 68 5.06 -6.35 -6.26
CA GLN A 68 6.33 -7.03 -6.49
C GLN A 68 6.82 -6.92 -7.93
N ALA A 69 5.94 -6.64 -8.88
CA ALA A 69 6.27 -6.59 -10.30
C ALA A 69 7.03 -5.31 -10.71
N GLY A 70 7.18 -4.35 -9.80
CA GLY A 70 7.96 -3.14 -10.04
C GLY A 70 7.11 -1.90 -10.23
N SER A 71 7.77 -0.74 -10.33
CA SER A 71 7.11 0.57 -10.36
C SER A 71 6.24 0.78 -11.58
N GLU A 72 6.65 0.26 -12.73
CA GLU A 72 5.87 0.39 -13.98
C GLU A 72 4.54 -0.37 -13.88
N ALA A 73 4.58 -1.61 -13.40
CA ALA A 73 3.38 -2.43 -13.21
C ALA A 73 2.44 -1.80 -12.18
N ARG A 74 3.01 -1.23 -11.10
CA ARG A 74 2.21 -0.53 -10.09
C ARG A 74 1.50 0.68 -10.68
N ALA A 75 2.20 1.49 -11.47
CA ALA A 75 1.63 2.68 -12.10
C ALA A 75 0.51 2.31 -13.07
N GLU A 76 0.71 1.31 -13.92
CA GLU A 76 -0.33 0.85 -14.84
C GLU A 76 -1.58 0.39 -14.11
N ALA A 77 -1.40 -0.44 -13.09
CA ALA A 77 -2.51 -0.97 -12.31
C ALA A 77 -3.25 0.16 -11.56
N PHE A 78 -2.50 1.12 -11.02
CA PHE A 78 -3.05 2.28 -10.32
C PHE A 78 -3.96 3.10 -11.25
N PHE A 79 -3.48 3.44 -12.44
CA PHE A 79 -4.26 4.25 -13.37
C PHE A 79 -5.49 3.49 -13.90
N ALA A 80 -5.35 2.21 -14.20
CA ALA A 80 -6.47 1.39 -14.62
C ALA A 80 -7.54 1.27 -13.52
N ALA A 81 -7.12 1.10 -12.27
CA ALA A 81 -8.02 1.02 -11.13
C ALA A 81 -8.75 2.34 -10.89
N ARG A 82 -8.03 3.45 -11.00
CA ARG A 82 -8.57 4.79 -10.84
C ARG A 82 -9.63 5.09 -11.89
N ASP A 83 -9.38 4.76 -13.15
CA ASP A 83 -10.34 4.94 -14.24
C ASP A 83 -11.61 4.14 -13.99
N ARG A 84 -11.46 2.91 -13.50
CA ARG A 84 -12.60 2.04 -13.19
C ARG A 84 -13.47 2.64 -12.08
N ILE A 85 -12.88 3.23 -11.07
CA ILE A 85 -13.58 3.89 -9.97
C ILE A 85 -14.32 5.14 -10.48
N GLU A 86 -13.67 5.95 -11.33
CA GLU A 86 -14.28 7.13 -11.92
C GLU A 86 -15.49 6.78 -12.79
N GLU A 87 -15.43 5.71 -13.54
CA GLU A 87 -16.55 5.22 -14.34
C GLU A 87 -17.76 4.87 -13.47
N ARG A 88 -17.55 4.24 -12.31
CA ARG A 88 -18.63 3.93 -11.37
C ARG A 88 -19.30 5.17 -10.82
N ILE A 89 -18.53 6.21 -10.57
CA ILE A 89 -19.05 7.48 -10.03
C ILE A 89 -19.91 8.20 -11.06
N ARG A 90 -19.58 8.08 -12.34
CA ARG A 90 -20.32 8.74 -13.44
C ARG A 90 -21.67 8.06 -13.74
N GLU A 91 -21.83 6.82 -13.39
CA GLU A 91 -23.09 6.11 -13.54
C GLU A 91 -24.11 6.52 -12.47
#